data_d5e12d474f3f553ecace067beef721fd
#
_entry.id   d5e12d474f3f553ecace067beef721fd
#
_cell.length_a   1.000
_cell.length_b   1.000
_cell.length_c   1.000
_cell.angle_alpha   90.00
_cell.angle_beta   90.00
_cell.angle_gamma   90.00
#
_symmetry.space_group_name_H-M   'P 1'
#
loop_
_entity.id
_entity.type
_entity.pdbx_description
1 polymer ?
#
loop_
_entity_poly.entity_id
_entity_poly.type
_entity_poly.pdbx_seq_one_letter_code
_entity_poly.pdbx_strand_id
1 'polypeptide(L)'
;MAEFAKMCHNDYSLKRKPITTRKTQSNAIIERIHQTIGNIIRTFDVSNIVNNNPWSGILAATMFSVRATYHTTLQASPMQLGFGRDAILNIKHVADWEHIWQRKKLQINHNNKRENMRRNNHQYNVGEKILVKRRRNSKHEL
;
A
#
# COMPACT_ATOMS: atom_id res chain seq x y z
N MET A 1 22.08 4.00 -4.91
CA MET A 1 21.30 3.84 -3.62
C MET A 1 21.74 4.79 -2.53
N ALA A 2 23.03 5.10 -2.38
CA ALA A 2 23.53 5.99 -1.34
C ALA A 2 23.06 7.45 -1.49
N GLU A 3 23.00 7.99 -2.70
CA GLU A 3 22.56 9.36 -2.99
C GLU A 3 21.09 9.60 -2.66
N PHE A 4 20.20 8.71 -3.09
CA PHE A 4 18.79 8.79 -2.74
C PHE A 4 18.56 8.77 -1.23
N ALA A 5 19.36 7.98 -0.51
CA ALA A 5 19.28 7.90 0.94
C ALA A 5 19.76 9.20 1.61
N LYS A 6 20.80 9.83 1.07
CA LYS A 6 21.31 11.13 1.56
C LYS A 6 20.29 12.24 1.29
N MET A 7 19.71 12.27 0.08
CA MET A 7 18.66 13.22 -0.28
C MET A 7 17.46 13.10 0.67
N CYS A 8 16.94 11.89 0.89
CA CYS A 8 15.81 11.69 1.82
C CYS A 8 16.12 12.21 3.22
N HIS A 9 17.34 11.98 3.71
CA HIS A 9 17.70 12.39 5.05
C HIS A 9 18.00 13.90 5.15
N ASN A 10 18.78 14.44 4.23
CA ASN A 10 19.30 15.81 4.30
C ASN A 10 18.27 16.84 3.83
N ASP A 11 17.59 16.55 2.70
CA ASP A 11 16.70 17.53 2.05
C ASP A 11 15.26 17.45 2.57
N TYR A 12 14.83 16.24 2.96
CA TYR A 12 13.45 15.98 3.38
C TYR A 12 13.31 15.57 4.84
N SER A 13 14.40 15.47 5.61
CA SER A 13 14.40 15.03 7.01
C SER A 13 13.67 13.70 7.26
N LEU A 14 13.62 12.83 6.24
CA LEU A 14 12.95 11.55 6.30
C LEU A 14 13.83 10.50 6.99
N LYS A 15 13.35 9.96 8.10
CA LYS A 15 14.01 8.83 8.76
C LYS A 15 13.67 7.53 8.04
N ARG A 16 14.68 6.83 7.52
CA ARG A 16 14.49 5.49 6.95
C ARG A 16 14.21 4.49 8.07
N LYS A 17 13.12 3.74 7.90
CA LYS A 17 12.80 2.62 8.78
C LYS A 17 12.98 1.33 7.97
N PRO A 18 14.13 0.65 8.07
CA PRO A 18 14.34 -0.59 7.33
C PRO A 18 13.35 -1.66 7.79
N ILE A 19 12.86 -2.42 6.83
CA ILE A 19 11.97 -3.54 7.09
C ILE A 19 12.84 -4.77 7.30
N THR A 20 12.45 -5.60 8.26
CA THR A 20 13.14 -6.86 8.52
C THR A 20 13.09 -7.74 7.27
N THR A 21 14.25 -8.22 6.83
CA THR A 21 14.38 -9.14 5.72
C THR A 21 13.41 -10.32 5.90
N ARG A 22 12.67 -10.68 4.84
CA ARG A 22 11.66 -11.75 4.81
C ARG A 22 10.33 -11.47 5.53
N LYS A 23 10.08 -10.25 6.00
CA LYS A 23 8.75 -9.84 6.48
C LYS A 23 8.03 -8.98 5.44
N THR A 24 7.60 -9.60 4.35
CA THR A 24 6.84 -8.93 3.26
C THR A 24 5.53 -8.31 3.76
N GLN A 25 4.92 -8.88 4.79
CA GLN A 25 3.67 -8.39 5.37
C GLN A 25 3.77 -6.95 5.91
N SER A 26 4.94 -6.51 6.35
CA SER A 26 5.14 -5.13 6.83
C SER A 26 5.05 -4.09 5.71
N ASN A 27 5.21 -4.50 4.44
CA ASN A 27 5.10 -3.67 3.25
C ASN A 27 3.82 -3.90 2.44
N ALA A 28 2.92 -4.76 2.92
CA ALA A 28 1.74 -5.17 2.17
C ALA A 28 0.87 -4.00 1.67
N ILE A 29 0.83 -2.89 2.41
CA ILE A 29 0.09 -1.68 2.02
C ILE A 29 0.74 -1.05 0.78
N ILE A 30 2.06 -0.88 0.80
CA ILE A 30 2.82 -0.28 -0.33
C ILE A 30 2.78 -1.21 -1.54
N GLU A 31 2.94 -2.51 -1.35
CA GLU A 31 2.86 -3.51 -2.42
C GLU A 31 1.49 -3.49 -3.09
N ARG A 32 0.41 -3.34 -2.33
CA ARG A 32 -0.95 -3.21 -2.86
C ARG A 32 -1.14 -1.94 -3.68
N ILE A 33 -0.59 -0.81 -3.23
CA ILE A 33 -0.64 0.45 -4.00
C ILE A 33 0.14 0.29 -5.30
N HIS A 34 1.33 -0.30 -5.28
CA HIS A 34 2.12 -0.58 -6.49
C HIS A 34 1.37 -1.50 -7.45
N GLN A 35 0.69 -2.52 -6.95
CA GLN A 35 -0.15 -3.39 -7.77
C GLN A 35 -1.31 -2.63 -8.41
N THR A 36 -1.98 -1.76 -7.66
CA THR A 36 -3.07 -0.92 -8.17
C THR A 36 -2.56 0.03 -9.27
N ILE A 37 -1.45 0.71 -9.04
CA ILE A 37 -0.80 1.59 -10.02
C ILE A 37 -0.41 0.79 -11.28
N GLY A 38 0.22 -0.36 -11.11
CA GLY A 38 0.60 -1.23 -12.22
C GLY A 38 -0.61 -1.72 -13.03
N ASN A 39 -1.73 -2.02 -12.38
CA ASN A 39 -2.95 -2.40 -13.07
C ASN A 39 -3.54 -1.24 -13.87
N ILE A 40 -3.58 -0.04 -13.32
CA ILE A 40 -4.04 1.16 -14.03
C ILE A 40 -3.14 1.44 -15.24
N ILE A 41 -1.82 1.41 -15.08
CA ILE A 41 -0.88 1.65 -16.19
C ILE A 41 -1.09 0.65 -17.34
N ARG A 42 -1.37 -0.63 -17.05
CA ARG A 42 -1.64 -1.64 -18.07
C ARG A 42 -2.92 -1.40 -18.87
N THR A 43 -3.84 -0.58 -18.37
CA THR A 43 -5.06 -0.23 -19.12
C THR A 43 -4.81 0.79 -20.21
N PHE A 44 -3.67 1.49 -20.19
CA PHE A 44 -3.32 2.46 -21.22
C PHE A 44 -2.61 1.77 -22.38
N ASP A 45 -3.09 2.04 -23.59
CA ASP A 45 -2.41 1.64 -24.81
C ASP A 45 -1.37 2.68 -25.19
N VAL A 46 -0.12 2.40 -24.89
CA VAL A 46 1.03 3.29 -25.13
C VAL A 46 1.36 3.42 -26.63
N SER A 47 1.00 2.42 -27.45
CA SER A 47 1.31 2.39 -28.87
C SER A 47 0.60 3.49 -29.68
N ASN A 48 -0.52 3.99 -29.21
CA ASN A 48 -1.33 5.00 -29.90
C ASN A 48 -1.06 6.44 -29.44
N ILE A 49 -0.08 6.66 -28.55
CA ILE A 49 0.22 8.00 -28.02
C ILE A 49 1.32 8.65 -28.86
N VAL A 50 0.93 9.63 -29.64
CA VAL A 50 1.82 10.37 -30.60
C VAL A 50 2.72 11.43 -29.92
N ASN A 51 2.90 11.41 -28.62
CA ASN A 51 3.69 12.41 -27.89
C ASN A 51 5.13 11.96 -27.65
N ASN A 52 6.07 12.92 -27.65
CA ASN A 52 7.49 12.68 -27.35
C ASN A 52 7.74 12.06 -25.95
N ASN A 53 6.78 12.18 -25.03
CA ASN A 53 6.82 11.56 -23.69
C ASN A 53 5.44 11.05 -23.29
N PRO A 54 5.06 9.84 -23.73
CA PRO A 54 3.74 9.26 -23.38
C PRO A 54 3.56 8.99 -21.88
N TRP A 55 4.65 8.80 -21.17
CA TRP A 55 4.61 8.45 -19.75
C TRP A 55 4.13 9.58 -18.85
N SER A 56 4.39 10.83 -19.19
CA SER A 56 4.02 11.97 -18.37
C SER A 56 2.49 12.05 -18.17
N GLY A 57 1.72 11.93 -19.25
CA GLY A 57 0.26 11.92 -19.20
C GLY A 57 -0.31 10.70 -18.48
N ILE A 58 0.25 9.51 -18.75
CA ILE A 58 -0.17 8.26 -18.11
C ILE A 58 0.07 8.32 -16.59
N LEU A 59 1.22 8.80 -16.15
CA LEU A 59 1.53 8.94 -14.74
C LEU A 59 0.62 9.97 -14.07
N ALA A 60 0.38 11.11 -14.69
CA ALA A 60 -0.55 12.14 -14.18
C ALA A 60 -1.97 11.58 -14.02
N ALA A 61 -2.49 10.89 -15.03
CA ALA A 61 -3.80 10.25 -14.99
C ALA A 61 -3.89 9.15 -13.92
N THR A 62 -2.85 8.33 -13.81
CA THR A 62 -2.76 7.27 -12.80
C THR A 62 -2.76 7.86 -11.39
N MET A 63 -1.94 8.88 -11.14
CA MET A 63 -1.88 9.56 -9.84
C MET A 63 -3.17 10.26 -9.49
N PHE A 64 -3.84 10.89 -10.47
CA PHE A 64 -5.17 11.46 -10.28
C PHE A 64 -6.19 10.38 -9.92
N SER A 65 -6.22 9.27 -10.65
CA SER A 65 -7.14 8.15 -10.40
C SER A 65 -6.98 7.59 -8.98
N VAL A 66 -5.74 7.36 -8.53
CA VAL A 66 -5.47 6.87 -7.17
C VAL A 66 -5.97 7.85 -6.09
N ARG A 67 -5.80 9.15 -6.31
CA ARG A 67 -6.24 10.19 -5.36
C ARG A 67 -7.75 10.40 -5.36
N ALA A 68 -8.40 10.24 -6.51
CA ALA A 68 -9.84 10.44 -6.69
C ALA A 68 -10.67 9.20 -6.34
N THR A 69 -10.06 8.01 -6.33
CA THR A 69 -10.78 6.76 -6.08
C THR A 69 -11.29 6.69 -4.65
N TYR A 70 -12.58 6.41 -4.52
CA TYR A 70 -13.25 6.23 -3.23
C TYR A 70 -12.80 4.96 -2.54
N HIS A 71 -12.38 5.07 -1.29
CA HIS A 71 -11.95 3.95 -0.47
C HIS A 71 -13.07 3.51 0.47
N THR A 72 -13.60 2.31 0.30
CA THR A 72 -14.77 1.81 1.04
C THR A 72 -14.60 1.82 2.56
N THR A 73 -13.43 1.43 3.07
CA THR A 73 -13.16 1.45 4.51
C THR A 73 -13.10 2.86 5.09
N LEU A 74 -12.54 3.80 4.33
CA LEU A 74 -12.41 5.20 4.74
C LEU A 74 -13.68 5.99 4.45
N GLN A 75 -14.53 5.49 3.54
CA GLN A 75 -15.71 6.17 2.98
C GLN A 75 -15.40 7.58 2.47
N ALA A 76 -14.23 7.71 1.88
CA ALA A 76 -13.77 8.94 1.26
C ALA A 76 -12.63 8.62 0.29
N SER A 77 -12.35 9.54 -0.62
CA SER A 77 -11.15 9.49 -1.44
C SER A 77 -9.95 10.08 -0.68
N PRO A 78 -8.70 9.72 -1.04
CA PRO A 78 -7.52 10.36 -0.47
C PRO A 78 -7.52 11.89 -0.64
N MET A 79 -8.09 12.39 -1.73
CA MET A 79 -8.19 13.81 -1.97
C MET A 79 -9.18 14.50 -1.03
N GLN A 80 -10.33 13.88 -0.77
CA GLN A 80 -11.29 14.37 0.21
C GLN A 80 -10.69 14.43 1.63
N LEU A 81 -9.93 13.40 2.02
CA LEU A 81 -9.31 13.36 3.35
C LEU A 81 -8.12 14.32 3.48
N GLY A 82 -7.33 14.48 2.41
CA GLY A 82 -6.13 15.31 2.45
C GLY A 82 -6.39 16.80 2.23
N PHE A 83 -7.35 17.14 1.39
CA PHE A 83 -7.61 18.52 0.98
C PHE A 83 -9.00 19.06 1.39
N GLY A 84 -9.82 18.26 2.04
CA GLY A 84 -11.16 18.65 2.48
C GLY A 84 -12.13 18.97 1.33
N ARG A 85 -11.88 18.44 0.13
CA ARG A 85 -12.72 18.65 -1.05
C ARG A 85 -12.70 17.44 -1.97
N ASP A 86 -13.73 17.32 -2.79
CA ASP A 86 -13.77 16.32 -3.85
C ASP A 86 -12.75 16.63 -4.97
N ALA A 87 -12.31 15.59 -5.68
CA ALA A 87 -11.33 15.69 -6.76
C ALA A 87 -11.91 16.27 -8.05
N ILE A 88 -13.20 16.00 -8.31
CA ILE A 88 -13.87 16.30 -9.56
C ILE A 88 -14.87 17.45 -9.35
N LEU A 89 -15.60 17.38 -8.26
CA LEU A 89 -16.63 18.37 -7.93
C LEU A 89 -16.11 19.35 -6.89
N ASN A 90 -16.52 20.62 -6.99
CA ASN A 90 -16.17 21.64 -5.99
C ASN A 90 -17.06 21.51 -4.74
N ILE A 91 -17.05 20.34 -4.14
CA ILE A 91 -17.81 20.00 -2.94
C ILE A 91 -16.84 19.89 -1.77
N LYS A 92 -17.10 20.66 -0.71
CA LYS A 92 -16.35 20.57 0.54
C LYS A 92 -16.64 19.22 1.21
N HIS A 93 -15.59 18.59 1.74
CA HIS A 93 -15.68 17.36 2.50
C HIS A 93 -15.09 17.58 3.89
N VAL A 94 -15.89 17.31 4.90
CA VAL A 94 -15.44 17.31 6.30
C VAL A 94 -15.27 15.85 6.74
N ALA A 95 -14.04 15.46 7.01
CA ALA A 95 -13.75 14.09 7.41
C ALA A 95 -14.13 13.86 8.88
N ASP A 96 -14.95 12.86 9.13
CA ASP A 96 -15.20 12.34 10.49
C ASP A 96 -14.12 11.32 10.83
N TRP A 97 -13.00 11.82 11.39
CA TRP A 97 -11.85 11.02 11.76
C TRP A 97 -12.16 9.97 12.84
N GLU A 98 -13.03 10.29 13.78
CA GLU A 98 -13.42 9.36 14.82
C GLU A 98 -14.13 8.14 14.24
N HIS A 99 -15.10 8.38 13.36
CA HIS A 99 -15.85 7.33 12.70
C HIS A 99 -14.97 6.48 11.75
N ILE A 100 -14.05 7.13 11.05
CA ILE A 100 -13.04 6.44 10.21
C ILE A 100 -12.17 5.53 11.07
N TRP A 101 -11.70 6.03 12.23
CA TRP A 101 -10.84 5.27 13.13
C TRP A 101 -11.56 4.06 13.73
N GLN A 102 -12.81 4.23 14.16
CA GLN A 102 -13.64 3.16 14.69
C GLN A 102 -13.85 2.04 13.66
N ARG A 103 -14.20 2.40 12.42
CA ARG A 103 -14.34 1.42 11.30
C ARG A 103 -13.05 0.67 11.02
N LYS A 104 -11.93 1.39 10.97
CA LYS A 104 -10.62 0.77 10.77
C LYS A 104 -10.31 -0.23 11.88
N LYS A 105 -10.60 0.09 13.12
CA LYS A 105 -10.43 -0.79 14.28
C LYS A 105 -11.31 -2.04 14.17
N LEU A 106 -12.58 -1.88 13.81
CA LEU A 106 -13.49 -3.01 13.57
C LEU A 106 -12.97 -3.93 12.45
N GLN A 107 -12.52 -3.35 11.35
CA GLN A 107 -11.97 -4.12 10.23
C GLN A 107 -10.70 -4.90 10.62
N ILE A 108 -9.81 -4.28 11.40
CA ILE A 108 -8.61 -4.94 11.93
C ILE A 108 -9.00 -6.11 12.83
N ASN A 109 -9.94 -5.90 13.76
CA ASN A 109 -10.40 -6.95 14.67
C ASN A 109 -11.06 -8.11 13.92
N HIS A 110 -11.87 -7.81 12.90
CA HIS A 110 -12.49 -8.84 12.06
C HIS A 110 -11.43 -9.65 11.31
N ASN A 111 -10.44 -8.99 10.72
CA ASN A 111 -9.35 -9.65 10.01
C ASN A 111 -8.50 -10.51 10.96
N ASN A 112 -8.16 -9.99 12.14
CA ASN A 112 -7.42 -10.73 13.15
C ASN A 112 -8.19 -11.98 13.62
N LYS A 113 -9.50 -11.84 13.85
CA LYS A 113 -10.35 -12.99 14.23
C LYS A 113 -10.34 -14.04 13.14
N ARG A 114 -10.50 -13.67 11.85
CA ARG A 114 -10.45 -14.58 10.71
C ARG A 114 -9.11 -15.29 10.57
N GLU A 115 -8.00 -14.57 10.73
CA GLU A 115 -6.67 -15.14 10.68
C GLU A 115 -6.38 -16.07 11.86
N ASN A 116 -6.82 -15.70 13.07
CA ASN A 116 -6.63 -16.51 14.26
C ASN A 116 -7.44 -17.82 14.25
N MET A 117 -8.63 -17.82 13.61
CA MET A 117 -9.40 -19.07 13.44
C MET A 117 -8.67 -20.13 12.60
N ARG A 118 -7.70 -19.72 11.78
CA ARG A 118 -6.87 -20.62 10.94
C ARG A 118 -5.59 -21.07 11.62
N ARG A 119 -5.28 -20.54 12.79
CA ARG A 119 -4.06 -20.86 13.54
C ARG A 119 -4.34 -21.97 14.54
N ASN A 120 -3.47 -22.97 14.54
CA ASN A 120 -3.45 -23.94 15.63
C ASN A 120 -2.93 -23.28 16.89
N ASN A 121 -3.70 -23.40 17.97
CA ASN A 121 -3.30 -22.84 19.27
C ASN A 121 -2.25 -23.77 19.86
N HIS A 122 -0.99 -23.40 19.81
CA HIS A 122 0.13 -24.16 20.37
C HIS A 122 0.99 -23.23 21.22
N GLN A 123 1.25 -23.64 22.44
CA GLN A 123 2.17 -22.94 23.36
C GLN A 123 3.55 -23.61 23.24
N TYR A 124 4.53 -22.85 22.77
CA TYR A 124 5.89 -23.31 22.65
C TYR A 124 6.63 -23.16 23.98
N ASN A 125 7.26 -24.21 24.45
CA ASN A 125 8.12 -24.17 25.61
C ASN A 125 9.58 -23.90 25.22
N VAL A 126 10.34 -23.28 26.12
CA VAL A 126 11.76 -23.04 25.91
C VAL A 126 12.48 -24.37 25.79
N GLY A 127 13.22 -24.59 24.68
CA GLY A 127 13.92 -25.86 24.39
C GLY A 127 13.14 -26.84 23.51
N GLU A 128 11.88 -26.54 23.16
CA GLU A 128 11.10 -27.38 22.24
C GLU A 128 11.65 -27.29 20.82
N LYS A 129 11.78 -28.45 20.16
CA LYS A 129 12.21 -28.51 18.75
C LYS A 129 11.04 -28.21 17.83
N ILE A 130 11.21 -27.20 16.97
CA ILE A 130 10.21 -26.81 15.99
C ILE A 130 10.67 -27.13 14.56
N LEU A 131 9.76 -27.62 13.73
CA LEU A 131 9.97 -27.80 12.31
C LEU A 131 9.64 -26.49 11.56
N VAL A 132 10.64 -25.87 10.96
CA VAL A 132 10.45 -24.68 10.12
C VAL A 132 10.44 -25.10 8.66
N LYS A 133 9.29 -24.95 7.99
CA LYS A 133 9.20 -25.19 6.56
C LYS A 133 10.03 -24.14 5.80
N ARG A 134 11.19 -24.56 5.30
CA ARG A 134 12.02 -23.73 4.42
C ARG A 134 11.32 -23.60 3.06
N ARG A 135 10.86 -22.41 2.69
CA ARG A 135 10.44 -22.15 1.31
C ARG A 135 11.67 -22.34 0.41
N ARG A 136 11.66 -23.35 -0.44
CA ARG A 136 12.60 -23.43 -1.55
C ARG A 136 12.30 -22.24 -2.47
N ASN A 137 13.26 -21.32 -2.60
CA ASN A 137 13.24 -20.35 -3.68
C ASN A 137 13.48 -21.14 -4.97
N SER A 138 12.41 -21.50 -5.66
CA SER A 138 12.46 -22.15 -6.98
C SER A 138 12.66 -21.15 -8.11
N LYS A 139 13.52 -20.16 -7.92
CA LYS A 139 13.92 -19.24 -9.00
C LYS A 139 15.38 -18.90 -8.81
N HIS A 140 16.16 -19.31 -9.76
CA HIS A 140 17.59 -19.14 -10.03
C HIS A 140 18.44 -20.37 -9.69
N GLU A 141 18.28 -21.41 -10.50
CA GLU A 141 19.36 -22.16 -11.09
C GLU A 141 19.25 -21.94 -12.60
N LEU A 142 20.01 -20.99 -13.08
CA LEU A 142 20.49 -20.86 -14.44
C LEU A 142 21.98 -20.59 -14.33
#